data_a65abfbd46db248c732022304629e6e9
#
_entry.id   a65abfbd46db248c732022304629e6e9
#
_cell.length_a   1.000
_cell.length_b   1.000
_cell.length_c   1.000
_cell.angle_alpha   90.00
_cell.angle_beta   90.00
_cell.angle_gamma   90.00
#
_symmetry.space_group_name_H-M   'P 1'
#
loop_
_entity.id
_entity.type
_entity.pdbx_description
1 polymer ?
#
loop_
_entity_poly.entity_id
_entity_poly.type
_entity_poly.pdbx_seq_one_letter_code
_entity_poly.pdbx_strand_id
1 'polypeptide(L)'
;YIDLFQVHNMVDYRTHIPTLTRLKEEGKIGMVGVSAMVHEAYPKIIELMKSRQVDTIQIPYNVVERGCEAELLPLAEELGIGVLVMEPLKKGRYVNDLKSQPDLSPLADFGVKTWAQALLSWVLGDSRVSIAIPATSRPERIQENALPGTLGQLPQELRDYVREETQRCL
;
A
#
# COMPACT_ATOMS: atom_id res chain seq x y z
N TYR A 1 -1.37 -25.12 -0.27
CA TYR A 1 -1.18 -24.07 -1.24
C TYR A 1 -1.12 -22.70 -0.56
N ILE A 2 -0.21 -21.83 -0.99
CA ILE A 2 -0.08 -20.44 -0.50
C ILE A 2 -0.24 -19.51 -1.69
N ASP A 3 -1.20 -18.58 -1.64
CA ASP A 3 -1.49 -17.68 -2.78
C ASP A 3 -0.35 -16.70 -3.04
N LEU A 4 0.23 -16.14 -1.98
CA LEU A 4 1.35 -15.20 -2.07
C LEU A 4 2.38 -15.49 -0.98
N PHE A 5 3.63 -15.70 -1.36
CA PHE A 5 4.76 -15.80 -0.44
C PHE A 5 5.76 -14.67 -0.68
N GLN A 6 6.09 -13.92 0.38
CA GLN A 6 6.96 -12.74 0.26
C GLN A 6 8.25 -12.90 1.09
N VAL A 7 9.36 -12.45 0.51
CA VAL A 7 10.61 -12.26 1.25
C VAL A 7 10.51 -10.97 2.06
N HIS A 8 10.50 -11.09 3.38
CA HIS A 8 10.32 -9.97 4.29
C HIS A 8 11.57 -9.07 4.34
N ASN A 9 11.37 -7.77 4.12
CA ASN A 9 12.42 -6.73 4.17
C ASN A 9 13.68 -7.05 3.34
N MET A 10 13.52 -7.74 2.23
CA MET A 10 14.62 -8.13 1.34
C MET A 10 15.72 -8.95 2.04
N VAL A 11 15.43 -9.55 3.21
CA VAL A 11 16.41 -10.33 3.97
C VAL A 11 16.77 -11.57 3.16
N ASP A 12 18.06 -11.72 2.86
CA ASP A 12 18.63 -12.86 2.11
C ASP A 12 17.83 -13.23 0.83
N TYR A 13 17.30 -12.21 0.14
CA TYR A 13 16.43 -12.41 -1.01
C TYR A 13 17.10 -13.21 -2.15
N ARG A 14 18.43 -13.14 -2.27
CA ARG A 14 19.18 -13.89 -3.28
C ARG A 14 19.11 -15.40 -3.08
N THR A 15 19.00 -15.86 -1.84
CA THR A 15 18.79 -17.26 -1.49
C THR A 15 17.31 -17.66 -1.57
N HIS A 16 16.43 -16.75 -1.10
CA HIS A 16 15.01 -17.08 -0.99
C HIS A 16 14.27 -17.02 -2.34
N ILE A 17 14.53 -16.05 -3.20
CA ILE A 17 13.82 -15.91 -4.49
C ILE A 17 13.94 -17.17 -5.35
N PRO A 18 15.14 -17.77 -5.59
CA PRO A 18 15.24 -19.03 -6.36
C PRO A 18 14.43 -20.16 -5.74
N THR A 19 14.40 -20.26 -4.41
CA THR A 19 13.61 -21.28 -3.70
C THR A 19 12.11 -21.07 -3.92
N LEU A 20 11.64 -19.83 -3.80
CA LEU A 20 10.23 -19.51 -4.02
C LEU A 20 9.81 -19.68 -5.48
N THR A 21 10.68 -19.33 -6.43
CA THR A 21 10.44 -19.58 -7.86
C THR A 21 10.22 -21.08 -8.12
N ARG A 22 11.08 -21.96 -7.59
CA ARG A 22 10.90 -23.40 -7.71
C ARG A 22 9.59 -23.87 -7.08
N LEU A 23 9.22 -23.36 -5.90
CA LEU A 23 7.95 -23.71 -5.24
C LEU A 23 6.73 -23.25 -6.05
N LYS A 24 6.85 -22.13 -6.77
CA LYS A 24 5.81 -21.65 -7.68
C LYS A 24 5.69 -22.59 -8.89
N GLU A 25 6.81 -22.99 -9.51
CA GLU A 25 6.85 -23.96 -10.61
C GLU A 25 6.27 -25.34 -10.22
N GLU A 26 6.48 -25.75 -8.96
CA GLU A 26 5.89 -26.96 -8.38
C GLU A 26 4.39 -26.81 -8.02
N GLY A 27 3.78 -25.63 -8.23
CA GLY A 27 2.38 -25.34 -7.92
C GLY A 27 2.04 -25.29 -6.44
N LYS A 28 3.04 -25.11 -5.56
CA LYS A 28 2.85 -25.01 -4.10
C LYS A 28 2.51 -23.59 -3.64
N ILE A 29 2.99 -22.60 -4.38
CA ILE A 29 2.65 -21.19 -4.16
C ILE A 29 2.18 -20.56 -5.47
N GLY A 30 1.35 -19.52 -5.39
CA GLY A 30 0.79 -18.81 -6.54
C GLY A 30 1.69 -17.67 -7.01
N MET A 31 2.10 -16.82 -6.09
CA MET A 31 2.86 -15.59 -6.37
C MET A 31 4.08 -15.49 -5.47
N VAL A 32 5.15 -14.93 -6.01
CA VAL A 32 6.37 -14.57 -5.29
C VAL A 32 6.41 -13.06 -5.12
N GLY A 33 6.69 -12.58 -3.90
CA GLY A 33 6.80 -11.17 -3.63
C GLY A 33 8.00 -10.82 -2.75
N VAL A 34 8.23 -9.53 -2.62
CA VAL A 34 9.20 -8.96 -1.67
C VAL A 34 8.59 -7.79 -0.93
N SER A 35 9.07 -7.54 0.30
CA SER A 35 8.72 -6.32 1.02
C SER A 35 9.96 -5.52 1.40
N ALA A 36 9.81 -4.19 1.53
CA ALA A 36 10.82 -3.33 2.10
C ALA A 36 10.20 -2.12 2.80
N MET A 37 10.76 -1.79 3.97
CA MET A 37 10.33 -0.64 4.78
C MET A 37 11.08 0.64 4.42
N VAL A 38 12.23 0.54 3.75
CA VAL A 38 13.16 1.66 3.57
C VAL A 38 13.44 1.92 2.09
N HIS A 39 13.60 3.18 1.73
CA HIS A 39 13.82 3.61 0.35
C HIS A 39 15.15 3.11 -0.23
N GLU A 40 16.13 2.84 0.61
CA GLU A 40 17.43 2.29 0.22
C GLU A 40 17.34 0.91 -0.43
N ALA A 41 16.23 0.20 -0.21
CA ALA A 41 15.96 -1.08 -0.87
C ALA A 41 15.37 -0.93 -2.29
N TYR A 42 14.87 0.25 -2.67
CA TYR A 42 14.18 0.46 -3.95
C TYR A 42 15.00 0.06 -5.18
N PRO A 43 16.31 0.39 -5.30
CA PRO A 43 17.11 -0.05 -6.44
C PRO A 43 17.12 -1.58 -6.62
N LYS A 44 17.17 -2.34 -5.52
CA LYS A 44 17.15 -3.81 -5.55
C LYS A 44 15.76 -4.35 -5.92
N ILE A 45 14.69 -3.71 -5.43
CA ILE A 45 13.32 -4.07 -5.81
C ILE A 45 13.12 -3.84 -7.31
N ILE A 46 13.57 -2.70 -7.85
CA ILE A 46 13.51 -2.37 -9.27
C ILE A 46 14.26 -3.42 -10.11
N GLU A 47 15.43 -3.86 -9.66
CA GLU A 47 16.19 -4.94 -10.31
C GLU A 47 15.37 -6.24 -10.39
N LEU A 48 14.75 -6.66 -9.28
CA LEU A 48 13.89 -7.85 -9.24
C LEU A 48 12.64 -7.71 -10.10
N MET A 49 12.02 -6.53 -10.12
CA MET A 49 10.87 -6.24 -10.98
C MET A 49 11.25 -6.34 -12.47
N LYS A 50 12.31 -5.67 -12.89
CA LYS A 50 12.80 -5.68 -14.28
C LYS A 50 13.21 -7.07 -14.75
N SER A 51 13.79 -7.88 -13.87
CA SER A 51 14.17 -9.27 -14.16
C SER A 51 13.00 -10.27 -14.04
N ARG A 52 11.78 -9.79 -13.78
CA ARG A 52 10.57 -10.62 -13.66
C ARG A 52 10.67 -11.73 -12.60
N GLN A 53 11.43 -11.51 -11.54
CA GLN A 53 11.61 -12.48 -10.46
C GLN A 53 10.55 -12.36 -9.36
N VAL A 54 9.70 -11.34 -9.42
CA VAL A 54 8.62 -11.10 -8.44
C VAL A 54 7.32 -10.76 -9.14
N ASP A 55 6.22 -11.22 -8.57
CA ASP A 55 4.86 -10.92 -9.03
C ASP A 55 4.26 -9.75 -8.24
N THR A 56 4.78 -9.51 -7.02
CA THR A 56 4.27 -8.44 -6.14
C THR A 56 5.39 -7.76 -5.38
N ILE A 57 5.15 -6.50 -5.03
CA ILE A 57 5.97 -5.73 -4.08
C ILE A 57 5.10 -5.22 -2.93
N GLN A 58 5.66 -5.18 -1.72
CA GLN A 58 4.99 -4.58 -0.56
C GLN A 58 5.85 -3.45 0.00
N ILE A 59 5.33 -2.23 -0.05
CA ILE A 59 6.05 -0.99 0.24
C ILE A 59 5.23 -0.03 1.10
N PRO A 60 5.86 0.87 1.88
CA PRO A 60 5.16 1.98 2.51
C PRO A 60 4.63 2.95 1.45
N TYR A 61 3.37 3.30 1.58
CA TYR A 61 2.76 4.37 0.80
C TYR A 61 1.59 4.98 1.57
N ASN A 62 1.60 6.27 1.72
CA ASN A 62 0.55 7.02 2.38
C ASN A 62 0.59 8.48 1.94
N VAL A 63 -0.34 9.25 2.43
CA VAL A 63 -0.56 10.66 2.05
C VAL A 63 0.67 11.56 2.23
N VAL A 64 1.63 11.18 3.07
CA VAL A 64 2.89 11.91 3.34
C VAL A 64 4.09 11.23 2.69
N GLU A 65 4.22 9.92 2.83
CA GLU A 65 5.34 9.12 2.29
C GLU A 65 5.00 8.64 0.88
N ARG A 66 5.43 9.41 -0.11
CA ARG A 66 5.07 9.25 -1.52
C ARG A 66 6.26 8.89 -2.43
N GLY A 67 7.40 8.55 -1.85
CA GLY A 67 8.64 8.30 -2.62
C GLY A 67 8.53 7.19 -3.67
N CYS A 68 7.60 6.24 -3.50
CA CYS A 68 7.37 5.17 -4.47
C CYS A 68 6.68 5.65 -5.77
N GLU A 69 6.06 6.83 -5.79
CA GLU A 69 5.35 7.37 -6.96
C GLU A 69 6.28 7.68 -8.13
N ALA A 70 7.56 7.98 -7.84
CA ALA A 70 8.52 8.40 -8.85
C ALA A 70 8.95 7.25 -9.78
N GLU A 71 9.16 6.04 -9.23
CA GLU A 71 9.74 4.92 -9.97
C GLU A 71 8.98 3.60 -9.78
N LEU A 72 8.67 3.21 -8.52
CA LEU A 72 8.13 1.88 -8.24
C LEU A 72 6.70 1.70 -8.76
N LEU A 73 5.80 2.66 -8.52
CA LEU A 73 4.42 2.55 -8.98
C LEU A 73 4.32 2.56 -10.51
N PRO A 74 4.99 3.47 -11.26
CA PRO A 74 5.00 3.41 -12.72
C PRO A 74 5.57 2.11 -13.27
N LEU A 75 6.66 1.62 -12.70
CA LEU A 75 7.28 0.38 -13.14
C LEU A 75 6.40 -0.85 -12.82
N ALA A 76 5.71 -0.85 -11.68
CA ALA A 76 4.78 -1.91 -11.33
C ALA A 76 3.61 -1.99 -12.33
N GLU A 77 3.04 -0.84 -12.70
CA GLU A 77 1.99 -0.74 -13.71
C GLU A 77 2.47 -1.25 -15.07
N GLU A 78 3.63 -0.76 -15.56
CA GLU A 78 4.24 -1.20 -16.82
C GLU A 78 4.48 -2.71 -16.87
N LEU A 79 4.92 -3.28 -15.75
CA LEU A 79 5.29 -4.69 -15.68
C LEU A 79 4.14 -5.60 -15.24
N GLY A 80 2.97 -5.08 -14.87
CA GLY A 80 1.85 -5.85 -14.33
C GLY A 80 2.13 -6.49 -12.97
N ILE A 81 2.93 -5.83 -12.13
CA ILE A 81 3.32 -6.29 -10.79
C ILE A 81 2.34 -5.74 -9.76
N GLY A 82 1.81 -6.59 -8.90
CA GLY A 82 0.89 -6.20 -7.84
C GLY A 82 1.58 -5.37 -6.75
N VAL A 83 0.93 -4.29 -6.30
CA VAL A 83 1.44 -3.42 -5.24
C VAL A 83 0.60 -3.56 -3.98
N LEU A 84 1.23 -4.03 -2.90
CA LEU A 84 0.65 -4.09 -1.57
C LEU A 84 1.17 -2.90 -0.76
N VAL A 85 0.27 -2.09 -0.24
CA VAL A 85 0.63 -0.91 0.55
C VAL A 85 0.61 -1.23 2.02
N MET A 86 1.77 -1.10 2.68
CA MET A 86 1.88 -1.12 4.13
C MET A 86 2.01 0.29 4.71
N GLU A 87 1.76 0.43 6.00
CA GLU A 87 1.73 1.71 6.71
C GLU A 87 0.81 2.78 6.09
N PRO A 88 -0.37 2.44 5.55
CA PRO A 88 -1.24 3.43 4.92
C PRO A 88 -1.70 4.53 5.91
N LEU A 89 -1.73 4.23 7.21
CA LEU A 89 -2.08 5.13 8.30
C LEU A 89 -0.87 5.51 9.19
N LYS A 90 0.36 5.18 8.76
CA LYS A 90 1.61 5.40 9.51
C LYS A 90 1.51 4.91 10.97
N LYS A 91 1.15 3.62 11.15
CA LYS A 91 0.94 3.02 12.48
C LYS A 91 -0.10 3.77 13.33
N GLY A 92 -1.07 4.39 12.68
CA GLY A 92 -2.13 5.18 13.32
C GLY A 92 -1.78 6.65 13.62
N ARG A 93 -0.55 7.10 13.34
CA ARG A 93 -0.13 8.48 13.62
C ARG A 93 -0.99 9.51 12.89
N TYR A 94 -1.32 9.27 11.63
CA TYR A 94 -2.15 10.21 10.85
C TYR A 94 -3.64 10.20 11.23
N VAL A 95 -4.00 9.46 12.26
CA VAL A 95 -5.36 9.44 12.84
C VAL A 95 -5.35 9.90 14.29
N ASN A 96 -4.33 9.48 15.07
CA ASN A 96 -4.31 9.68 16.52
C ASN A 96 -3.46 10.88 16.96
N ASP A 97 -2.44 11.27 16.19
CA ASP A 97 -1.48 12.31 16.59
C ASP A 97 -1.75 13.65 15.89
N LEU A 98 -2.96 13.85 15.41
CA LEU A 98 -3.37 15.12 14.77
C LEU A 98 -3.55 16.23 15.80
N LYS A 99 -3.08 17.44 15.48
CA LYS A 99 -3.22 18.65 16.31
C LYS A 99 -4.59 19.30 16.21
N SER A 100 -5.32 19.02 15.13
CA SER A 100 -6.68 19.50 14.92
C SER A 100 -7.53 18.44 14.23
N GLN A 101 -8.86 18.53 14.37
CA GLN A 101 -9.78 17.63 13.70
C GLN A 101 -9.82 17.93 12.20
N PRO A 102 -9.65 16.92 11.33
CA PRO A 102 -9.85 17.07 9.89
C PRO A 102 -11.33 17.30 9.55
N ASP A 103 -11.58 18.11 8.54
CA ASP A 103 -12.93 18.29 8.02
C ASP A 103 -13.29 17.17 7.02
N LEU A 104 -14.34 16.43 7.31
CA LEU A 104 -14.85 15.35 6.48
C LEU A 104 -15.96 15.81 5.52
N SER A 105 -16.43 17.06 5.63
CA SER A 105 -17.58 17.55 4.84
C SER A 105 -17.42 17.37 3.32
N PRO A 106 -16.24 17.64 2.71
CA PRO A 106 -16.05 17.47 1.26
C PRO A 106 -16.08 15.99 0.81
N LEU A 107 -15.92 15.04 1.74
CA LEU A 107 -15.84 13.61 1.47
C LEU A 107 -17.17 12.88 1.75
N ALA A 108 -18.17 13.57 2.27
CA ALA A 108 -19.44 12.98 2.71
C ALA A 108 -20.19 12.24 1.59
N ASP A 109 -20.25 12.83 0.40
CA ASP A 109 -20.93 12.26 -0.77
C ASP A 109 -20.28 10.97 -1.28
N PHE A 110 -19.01 10.73 -0.91
CA PHE A 110 -18.30 9.49 -1.23
C PHE A 110 -18.47 8.40 -0.16
N GLY A 111 -19.29 8.65 0.87
CA GLY A 111 -19.56 7.69 1.94
C GLY A 111 -18.44 7.55 2.97
N VAL A 112 -17.45 8.45 2.95
CA VAL A 112 -16.35 8.51 3.93
C VAL A 112 -16.87 9.09 5.23
N LYS A 113 -16.70 8.34 6.34
CA LYS A 113 -17.24 8.69 7.66
C LYS A 113 -16.18 8.97 8.71
N THR A 114 -14.94 8.52 8.48
CA THR A 114 -13.83 8.71 9.41
C THR A 114 -12.57 9.13 8.67
N TRP A 115 -11.63 9.76 9.37
CA TRP A 115 -10.37 10.17 8.76
C TRP A 115 -9.51 8.98 8.34
N ALA A 116 -9.59 7.86 9.07
CA ALA A 116 -8.94 6.62 8.65
C ALA A 116 -9.45 6.14 7.29
N GLN A 117 -10.76 6.22 7.06
CA GLN A 117 -11.36 5.90 5.76
C GLN A 117 -10.91 6.87 4.66
N ALA A 118 -10.81 8.17 4.95
CA ALA A 118 -10.30 9.17 4.00
C ALA A 118 -8.88 8.84 3.56
N LEU A 119 -7.99 8.52 4.49
CA LEU A 119 -6.60 8.15 4.22
C LEU A 119 -6.48 6.84 3.42
N LEU A 120 -7.29 5.84 3.75
CA LEU A 120 -7.33 4.58 3.01
C LEU A 120 -7.91 4.76 1.60
N SER A 121 -8.97 5.56 1.45
CA SER A 121 -9.52 5.92 0.13
C SER A 121 -8.52 6.71 -0.70
N TRP A 122 -7.69 7.54 -0.07
CA TRP A 122 -6.60 8.24 -0.74
C TRP A 122 -5.58 7.27 -1.33
N VAL A 123 -5.16 6.26 -0.57
CA VAL A 123 -4.22 5.22 -1.04
C VAL A 123 -4.83 4.41 -2.18
N LEU A 124 -6.07 3.92 -1.99
CA LEU A 124 -6.78 3.09 -2.97
C LEU A 124 -7.26 3.88 -4.20
N GLY A 125 -7.25 5.21 -4.13
CA GLY A 125 -7.51 6.09 -5.27
C GLY A 125 -6.37 6.14 -6.29
N ASP A 126 -5.21 5.54 -6.00
CA ASP A 126 -4.16 5.32 -6.98
C ASP A 126 -4.38 3.96 -7.67
N SER A 127 -4.70 3.97 -8.96
CA SER A 127 -5.02 2.76 -9.72
C SER A 127 -3.89 1.73 -9.78
N ARG A 128 -2.66 2.14 -9.49
CA ARG A 128 -1.46 1.28 -9.44
C ARG A 128 -1.36 0.47 -8.15
N VAL A 129 -2.16 0.82 -7.13
CA VAL A 129 -2.23 0.09 -5.86
C VAL A 129 -3.23 -1.05 -5.95
N SER A 130 -2.79 -2.27 -5.68
CA SER A 130 -3.66 -3.46 -5.68
C SER A 130 -4.38 -3.64 -4.35
N ILE A 131 -3.69 -3.44 -3.22
CA ILE A 131 -4.21 -3.68 -1.87
C ILE A 131 -3.55 -2.73 -0.88
N ALA A 132 -4.34 -2.21 0.07
CA ALA A 132 -3.83 -1.60 1.30
C ALA A 132 -4.04 -2.56 2.47
N ILE A 133 -3.01 -2.72 3.35
CA ILE A 133 -3.04 -3.63 4.49
C ILE A 133 -2.99 -2.88 5.83
N PRO A 134 -4.06 -2.19 6.25
CA PRO A 134 -4.13 -1.50 7.52
C PRO A 134 -4.25 -2.50 8.66
N ALA A 135 -3.20 -2.65 9.47
CA ALA A 135 -3.24 -3.50 10.65
C ALA A 135 -4.01 -2.83 11.79
N THR A 136 -4.76 -3.62 12.56
CA THR A 136 -5.45 -3.16 13.76
C THR A 136 -5.51 -4.27 14.81
N SER A 137 -5.42 -3.88 16.10
CA SER A 137 -5.67 -4.76 17.24
C SER A 137 -7.14 -4.71 17.70
N ARG A 138 -7.98 -3.88 17.08
CA ARG A 138 -9.38 -3.68 17.45
C ARG A 138 -10.29 -4.30 16.40
N PRO A 139 -11.04 -5.36 16.73
CA PRO A 139 -11.91 -6.05 15.76
C PRO A 139 -12.94 -5.14 15.08
N GLU A 140 -13.49 -4.18 15.81
CA GLU A 140 -14.47 -3.20 15.29
C GLU A 140 -13.91 -2.33 14.16
N ARG A 141 -12.60 -2.11 14.11
CA ARG A 141 -11.94 -1.34 13.05
C ARG A 141 -11.74 -2.13 11.76
N ILE A 142 -11.94 -3.45 11.77
CA ILE A 142 -11.80 -4.26 10.56
C ILE A 142 -12.83 -3.82 9.52
N GLN A 143 -14.09 -3.66 9.91
CA GLN A 143 -15.15 -3.21 9.01
C GLN A 143 -14.94 -1.76 8.59
N GLU A 144 -14.52 -0.88 9.50
CA GLU A 144 -14.17 0.51 9.20
C GLU A 144 -13.07 0.59 8.12
N ASN A 145 -11.99 -0.18 8.29
CA ASN A 145 -10.85 -0.20 7.39
C ASN A 145 -11.14 -0.89 6.05
N ALA A 146 -12.11 -1.81 6.01
CA ALA A 146 -12.48 -2.51 4.78
C ALA A 146 -13.41 -1.67 3.89
N LEU A 147 -14.22 -0.78 4.47
CA LEU A 147 -15.20 0.02 3.73
C LEU A 147 -14.60 0.79 2.54
N PRO A 148 -13.43 1.47 2.64
CA PRO A 148 -12.82 2.17 1.51
C PRO A 148 -12.61 1.32 0.26
N GLY A 149 -12.41 0.01 0.41
CA GLY A 149 -12.31 -0.92 -0.72
C GLY A 149 -13.62 -1.14 -1.49
N THR A 150 -14.75 -0.71 -0.94
CA THR A 150 -16.09 -0.80 -1.57
C THR A 150 -16.59 0.56 -2.06
N LEU A 151 -15.92 1.64 -1.68
CA LEU A 151 -16.22 2.99 -2.17
C LEU A 151 -15.61 3.17 -3.55
N GLY A 152 -16.16 4.09 -4.34
CA GLY A 152 -15.53 4.50 -5.59
C GLY A 152 -14.17 5.16 -5.35
N GLN A 153 -13.33 5.21 -6.38
CA GLN A 153 -12.07 5.96 -6.31
C GLN A 153 -12.33 7.44 -6.06
N LEU A 154 -11.59 8.03 -5.13
CA LEU A 154 -11.65 9.48 -4.92
C LEU A 154 -11.11 10.20 -6.16
N PRO A 155 -11.84 11.20 -6.69
CA PRO A 155 -11.31 12.09 -7.71
C PRO A 155 -10.01 12.78 -7.24
N GLN A 156 -9.19 13.17 -8.20
CA GLN A 156 -7.88 13.80 -7.89
C GLN A 156 -8.01 15.01 -6.97
N GLU A 157 -9.03 15.84 -7.17
CA GLU A 157 -9.32 17.02 -6.34
C GLU A 157 -9.53 16.66 -4.86
N LEU A 158 -10.24 15.57 -4.59
CA LEU A 158 -10.46 15.09 -3.22
C LEU A 158 -9.24 14.37 -2.65
N ARG A 159 -8.43 13.72 -3.47
CA ARG A 159 -7.12 13.21 -3.04
C ARG A 159 -6.19 14.36 -2.66
N ASP A 160 -6.17 15.43 -3.43
CA ASP A 160 -5.40 16.63 -3.11
C ASP A 160 -5.91 17.28 -1.81
N TYR A 161 -7.22 17.38 -1.64
CA TYR A 161 -7.83 17.83 -0.40
C TYR A 161 -7.39 17.00 0.81
N VAL A 162 -7.48 15.67 0.74
CA VAL A 162 -7.06 14.78 1.85
C VAL A 162 -5.58 14.99 2.20
N ARG A 163 -4.73 15.19 1.21
CA ARG A 163 -3.30 15.48 1.42
C ARG A 163 -3.09 16.81 2.17
N GLU A 164 -3.71 17.88 1.69
CA GLU A 164 -3.58 19.22 2.24
C GLU A 164 -4.15 19.28 3.67
N GLU A 165 -5.31 18.68 3.87
CA GLU A 165 -5.97 18.60 5.16
C GLU A 165 -5.16 17.78 6.17
N THR A 166 -4.52 16.67 5.74
CA THR A 166 -3.58 15.93 6.59
C THR A 166 -2.41 16.82 7.01
N GLN A 167 -1.80 17.55 6.08
CA GLN A 167 -0.68 18.45 6.37
C GLN A 167 -1.08 19.59 7.33
N ARG A 168 -2.29 20.13 7.17
CA ARG A 168 -2.84 21.17 8.05
C ARG A 168 -3.02 20.65 9.48
N CYS A 169 -3.41 19.38 9.63
CA CYS A 169 -3.74 18.78 10.92
C CYS A 169 -2.53 18.16 11.66
N LEU A 170 -1.40 17.91 10.98
CA LEU A 170 -0.16 17.39 11.59
C LEU A 170 0.65 18.50 12.26
#